data_44364b017d0b4fb0dbf0fd26c187868e
#
_entry.id   44364b017d0b4fb0dbf0fd26c187868e
#
_cell.length_a   1.000
_cell.length_b   1.000
_cell.length_c   1.000
_cell.angle_alpha   90.00
_cell.angle_beta   90.00
_cell.angle_gamma   90.00
#
_symmetry.space_group_name_H-M   'P 1'
#
loop_
_entity.id
_entity.type
_entity.pdbx_description
1 polymer ?
#
loop_
_entity_poly.entity_id
_entity_poly.type
_entity_poly.pdbx_seq_one_letter_code
_entity_poly.pdbx_strand_id
1 'polypeptide(L)'
;LGYACDTARQLGITVISPGHGLGPEEPFPAGINDLHATWHWLQKEAASMDIDPTKIVVGGISAGGGIAAGLVQKIHDEGGIQPAAQLLIYPMLDDRVAANRELDDVSHRVWNNHSSNVFGWSSYLGQDPGGEVQPYSVPGRREDLKGLPPTWIGIGTADLFLDEDREYAKRLEDSGVEVSYVEVAGGIHAFDGAQTQMGIDFVQLQREFINKYIK
;
A
#
# COMPACT_ATOMS: atom_id res chain seq x y z
N LEU A 1 -2.31 12.01 8.52
CA LEU A 1 -3.62 12.72 8.68
C LEU A 1 -3.90 13.72 7.56
N GLY A 2 -2.92 14.49 7.07
CA GLY A 2 -3.13 15.51 6.05
C GLY A 2 -3.78 14.96 4.76
N TYR A 3 -3.21 13.90 4.19
CA TYR A 3 -3.74 13.23 3.01
C TYR A 3 -5.18 12.70 3.21
N ALA A 4 -5.44 12.03 4.34
CA ALA A 4 -6.77 11.50 4.65
C ALA A 4 -7.83 12.60 4.77
N CYS A 5 -7.52 13.68 5.50
CA CYS A 5 -8.42 14.81 5.66
C CYS A 5 -8.69 15.54 4.34
N ASP A 6 -7.66 15.68 3.50
CA ASP A 6 -7.81 16.33 2.19
C ASP A 6 -8.62 15.47 1.22
N THR A 7 -8.36 14.16 1.18
CA THR A 7 -9.14 13.21 0.37
C THR A 7 -10.61 13.20 0.79
N ALA A 8 -10.89 13.14 2.10
CA ALA A 8 -12.26 13.19 2.62
C ALA A 8 -13.00 14.47 2.17
N ARG A 9 -12.33 15.61 2.28
CA ARG A 9 -12.90 16.91 1.90
C ARG A 9 -13.14 17.03 0.39
N GLN A 10 -12.18 16.61 -0.41
CA GLN A 10 -12.24 16.78 -1.87
C GLN A 10 -13.23 15.82 -2.53
N LEU A 11 -13.41 14.62 -1.97
CA LEU A 11 -14.30 13.61 -2.52
C LEU A 11 -15.67 13.56 -1.82
N GLY A 12 -15.83 14.22 -0.67
CA GLY A 12 -17.06 14.18 0.12
C GLY A 12 -17.34 12.78 0.69
N ILE A 13 -16.31 12.07 1.14
CA ILE A 13 -16.37 10.70 1.64
C ILE A 13 -15.89 10.60 3.08
N THR A 14 -16.24 9.49 3.74
CA THR A 14 -15.63 9.11 5.01
C THR A 14 -14.28 8.46 4.75
N VAL A 15 -13.24 8.94 5.41
CA VAL A 15 -11.90 8.32 5.41
C VAL A 15 -11.55 7.91 6.84
N ILE A 16 -11.24 6.64 7.03
CA ILE A 16 -10.82 6.07 8.32
C ILE A 16 -9.32 5.81 8.25
N SER A 17 -8.57 6.42 9.15
CA SER A 17 -7.13 6.24 9.29
C SER A 17 -6.85 5.69 10.70
N PRO A 18 -6.82 4.34 10.84
CA PRO A 18 -6.64 3.73 12.15
C PRO A 18 -5.20 3.87 12.65
N GLY A 19 -5.04 4.07 13.96
CA GLY A 19 -3.77 3.84 14.62
C GLY A 19 -3.49 2.35 14.68
N HIS A 20 -2.24 1.96 14.55
CA HIS A 20 -1.82 0.56 14.58
C HIS A 20 -0.42 0.41 15.18
N GLY A 21 -0.04 -0.79 15.61
CA GLY A 21 1.29 -1.12 16.08
C GLY A 21 2.37 -0.83 15.05
N LEU A 22 3.49 -0.29 15.51
CA LEU A 22 4.63 0.10 14.67
C LEU A 22 5.91 -0.63 15.13
N GLY A 23 6.68 -1.14 14.19
CA GLY A 23 8.03 -1.61 14.46
C GLY A 23 8.98 -0.45 14.84
N PRO A 24 10.04 -0.72 15.62
CA PRO A 24 10.42 -2.04 16.13
C PRO A 24 9.71 -2.46 17.42
N GLU A 25 8.93 -1.58 18.09
CA GLU A 25 8.28 -1.87 19.37
C GLU A 25 7.21 -2.96 19.22
N GLU A 26 6.45 -2.90 18.13
CA GLU A 26 5.38 -3.85 17.80
C GLU A 26 5.53 -4.33 16.35
N PRO A 27 6.48 -5.28 16.08
CA PRO A 27 6.71 -5.78 14.73
C PRO A 27 5.52 -6.60 14.23
N PHE A 28 5.60 -7.04 12.97
CA PHE A 28 4.60 -7.95 12.38
C PHE A 28 4.38 -9.16 13.31
N PRO A 29 3.12 -9.55 13.57
CA PRO A 29 1.88 -9.16 12.87
C PRO A 29 1.05 -8.07 13.58
N ALA A 30 1.59 -7.28 14.52
CA ALA A 30 0.79 -6.34 15.31
C ALA A 30 -0.02 -5.39 14.43
N GLY A 31 0.64 -4.59 13.59
CA GLY A 31 -0.02 -3.59 12.76
C GLY A 31 -1.10 -4.17 11.83
N ILE A 32 -0.82 -5.29 11.17
CA ILE A 32 -1.81 -5.90 10.27
C ILE A 32 -3.02 -6.45 11.04
N ASN A 33 -2.83 -6.95 12.27
CA ASN A 33 -3.93 -7.44 13.10
C ASN A 33 -4.83 -6.28 13.56
N ASP A 34 -4.26 -5.12 13.88
CA ASP A 34 -5.04 -3.93 14.25
C ASP A 34 -5.87 -3.43 13.06
N LEU A 35 -5.28 -3.39 11.86
CA LEU A 35 -5.99 -3.00 10.65
C LEU A 35 -7.07 -4.01 10.26
N HIS A 36 -6.80 -5.29 10.44
CA HIS A 36 -7.75 -6.36 10.21
C HIS A 36 -8.93 -6.31 11.19
N ALA A 37 -8.66 -6.04 12.46
CA ALA A 37 -9.72 -5.78 13.46
C ALA A 37 -10.55 -4.54 13.09
N THR A 38 -9.89 -3.49 12.57
CA THR A 38 -10.58 -2.29 12.05
C THR A 38 -11.48 -2.62 10.86
N TRP A 39 -11.03 -3.47 9.93
CA TRP A 39 -11.84 -3.93 8.81
C TRP A 39 -13.13 -4.63 9.29
N HIS A 40 -13.02 -5.57 10.21
CA HIS A 40 -14.19 -6.27 10.75
C HIS A 40 -15.11 -5.35 11.55
N TRP A 41 -14.54 -4.43 12.33
CA TRP A 41 -15.32 -3.41 13.03
C TRP A 41 -16.11 -2.56 12.03
N LEU A 42 -15.48 -2.10 10.97
CA LEU A 42 -16.11 -1.29 9.94
C LEU A 42 -17.23 -2.04 9.23
N GLN A 43 -17.03 -3.32 8.88
CA GLN A 43 -18.08 -4.16 8.30
C GLN A 43 -19.30 -4.29 9.23
N LYS A 44 -19.04 -4.45 10.52
CA LYS A 44 -20.09 -4.57 11.53
C LYS A 44 -20.87 -3.28 11.75
N GLU A 45 -20.18 -2.16 11.79
CA GLU A 45 -20.75 -0.84 12.11
C GLU A 45 -21.18 -0.03 10.88
N ALA A 46 -20.94 -0.52 9.66
CA ALA A 46 -21.18 0.19 8.40
C ALA A 46 -22.61 0.78 8.32
N ALA A 47 -23.62 -0.02 8.66
CA ALA A 47 -25.02 0.44 8.63
C ALA A 47 -25.30 1.58 9.63
N SER A 48 -24.67 1.58 10.81
CA SER A 48 -24.83 2.63 11.81
C SER A 48 -24.17 3.95 11.41
N MET A 49 -23.19 3.87 10.48
CA MET A 49 -22.44 5.01 9.96
C MET A 49 -22.90 5.45 8.57
N ASP A 50 -24.00 4.89 8.06
CA ASP A 50 -24.48 5.13 6.68
C ASP A 50 -23.42 4.84 5.60
N ILE A 51 -22.65 3.76 5.81
CA ILE A 51 -21.60 3.30 4.90
C ILE A 51 -22.07 2.03 4.17
N ASP A 52 -21.88 1.99 2.86
CA ASP A 52 -22.03 0.77 2.07
C ASP A 52 -20.76 -0.10 2.22
N PRO A 53 -20.82 -1.26 2.89
CA PRO A 53 -19.65 -2.09 3.13
C PRO A 53 -19.04 -2.68 1.85
N THR A 54 -19.73 -2.63 0.72
CA THR A 54 -19.23 -3.09 -0.58
C THR A 54 -18.51 -1.99 -1.37
N LYS A 55 -18.53 -0.75 -0.88
CA LYS A 55 -17.90 0.43 -1.50
C LYS A 55 -16.73 0.97 -0.68
N ILE A 56 -15.93 0.12 -0.12
CA ILE A 56 -14.77 0.49 0.69
C ILE A 56 -13.50 0.26 -0.12
N VAL A 57 -12.71 1.31 -0.31
CA VAL A 57 -11.37 1.23 -0.87
C VAL A 57 -10.36 1.14 0.27
N VAL A 58 -9.50 0.13 0.25
CA VAL A 58 -8.36 0.00 1.18
C VAL A 58 -7.14 0.61 0.50
N GLY A 59 -6.39 1.46 1.22
CA GLY A 59 -5.21 2.07 0.60
C GLY A 59 -4.14 2.43 1.61
N GLY A 60 -2.93 2.69 1.08
CA GLY A 60 -1.80 3.06 1.89
C GLY A 60 -0.67 3.69 1.09
N ILE A 61 0.21 4.37 1.82
CA ILE A 61 1.35 5.11 1.30
C ILE A 61 2.63 4.45 1.81
N SER A 62 3.59 4.15 0.92
CA SER A 62 4.92 3.63 1.28
C SER A 62 4.82 2.33 2.09
N ALA A 63 5.37 2.27 3.29
CA ALA A 63 5.20 1.13 4.20
C ALA A 63 3.71 0.83 4.48
N GLY A 64 2.87 1.86 4.62
CA GLY A 64 1.42 1.69 4.74
C GLY A 64 0.78 1.08 3.49
N GLY A 65 1.34 1.30 2.30
CA GLY A 65 0.94 0.64 1.06
C GLY A 65 1.22 -0.86 1.10
N GLY A 66 2.38 -1.25 1.61
CA GLY A 66 2.73 -2.66 1.84
C GLY A 66 1.78 -3.34 2.83
N ILE A 67 1.52 -2.70 3.98
CA ILE A 67 0.58 -3.24 4.97
C ILE A 67 -0.85 -3.32 4.40
N ALA A 68 -1.27 -2.32 3.61
CA ALA A 68 -2.59 -2.34 2.94
C ALA A 68 -2.71 -3.50 1.95
N ALA A 69 -1.69 -3.76 1.14
CA ALA A 69 -1.66 -4.90 0.23
C ALA A 69 -1.72 -6.24 0.98
N GLY A 70 -0.94 -6.39 2.07
CA GLY A 70 -0.99 -7.55 2.94
C GLY A 70 -2.37 -7.76 3.59
N LEU A 71 -3.00 -6.67 4.05
CA LEU A 71 -4.36 -6.70 4.60
C LEU A 71 -5.37 -7.18 3.56
N VAL A 72 -5.31 -6.65 2.33
CA VAL A 72 -6.22 -7.05 1.24
C VAL A 72 -6.06 -8.53 0.92
N GLN A 73 -4.81 -9.04 0.88
CA GLN A 73 -4.54 -10.47 0.71
C GLN A 73 -5.14 -11.32 1.84
N LYS A 74 -5.04 -10.86 3.09
CA LYS A 74 -5.61 -11.54 4.26
C LYS A 74 -7.12 -11.58 4.21
N ILE A 75 -7.78 -10.45 3.89
CA ILE A 75 -9.23 -10.37 3.72
C ILE A 75 -9.69 -11.29 2.57
N HIS A 76 -8.94 -11.35 1.47
CA HIS A 76 -9.25 -12.22 0.34
C HIS A 76 -9.27 -13.69 0.75
N ASP A 77 -8.26 -14.14 1.49
CA ASP A 77 -8.14 -15.55 1.92
C ASP A 77 -9.20 -15.93 2.95
N GLU A 78 -9.68 -15.00 3.75
CA GLU A 78 -10.80 -15.22 4.67
C GLU A 78 -12.15 -15.33 3.96
N GLY A 79 -12.26 -14.75 2.77
CA GLY A 79 -13.53 -14.68 2.03
C GLY A 79 -14.50 -13.64 2.59
N GLY A 80 -15.76 -13.70 2.17
CA GLY A 80 -16.78 -12.72 2.56
C GLY A 80 -16.71 -11.42 1.76
N ILE A 81 -17.08 -10.28 2.40
CA ILE A 81 -17.07 -8.96 1.74
C ILE A 81 -15.62 -8.56 1.45
N GLN A 82 -15.35 -8.22 0.21
CA GLN A 82 -14.04 -7.79 -0.26
C GLN A 82 -13.99 -6.27 -0.40
N PRO A 83 -12.78 -5.64 -0.28
CA PRO A 83 -12.62 -4.25 -0.68
C PRO A 83 -13.04 -4.04 -2.13
N ALA A 84 -13.71 -2.94 -2.43
CA ALA A 84 -14.09 -2.57 -3.80
C ALA A 84 -12.85 -2.34 -4.69
N ALA A 85 -11.77 -1.85 -4.11
CA ALA A 85 -10.47 -1.66 -4.75
C ALA A 85 -9.36 -1.49 -3.71
N GLN A 86 -8.10 -1.57 -4.15
CA GLN A 86 -6.94 -1.15 -3.35
C GLN A 86 -6.16 -0.04 -4.04
N LEU A 87 -5.70 0.94 -3.23
CA LEU A 87 -4.92 2.09 -3.66
C LEU A 87 -3.54 2.04 -3.03
N LEU A 88 -2.50 1.76 -3.81
CA LEU A 88 -1.14 1.57 -3.35
C LEU A 88 -0.24 2.70 -3.89
N ILE A 89 0.20 3.59 -3.03
CA ILE A 89 0.97 4.77 -3.36
C ILE A 89 2.43 4.49 -3.02
N TYR A 90 3.28 4.33 -4.06
CA TYR A 90 4.70 3.90 -3.98
C TYR A 90 4.93 2.88 -2.85
N PRO A 91 4.20 1.75 -2.89
CA PRO A 91 4.14 0.81 -1.78
C PRO A 91 5.48 0.10 -1.56
N MET A 92 5.77 -0.26 -0.31
CA MET A 92 6.89 -1.09 0.09
C MET A 92 6.44 -2.55 0.09
N LEU A 93 6.76 -3.33 -0.95
CA LEU A 93 6.14 -4.63 -1.23
C LEU A 93 7.05 -5.84 -1.03
N ASP A 94 8.37 -5.70 -1.24
CA ASP A 94 9.30 -6.83 -1.28
C ASP A 94 10.57 -6.58 -0.47
N ASP A 95 10.72 -7.28 0.63
CA ASP A 95 11.87 -7.16 1.54
C ASP A 95 13.20 -7.66 0.92
N ARG A 96 13.14 -8.43 -0.19
CA ARG A 96 14.33 -8.86 -0.93
C ARG A 96 15.09 -7.70 -1.55
N VAL A 97 14.40 -6.59 -1.85
CA VAL A 97 15.05 -5.34 -2.28
C VAL A 97 15.99 -4.84 -1.18
N ALA A 98 15.56 -4.84 0.08
CA ALA A 98 16.40 -4.45 1.21
C ALA A 98 17.59 -5.41 1.41
N ALA A 99 17.42 -6.69 1.11
CA ALA A 99 18.50 -7.69 1.19
C ALA A 99 19.50 -7.58 0.03
N ASN A 100 19.16 -6.92 -1.08
CA ASN A 100 20.03 -6.74 -2.23
C ASN A 100 21.06 -5.63 -2.01
N ARG A 101 22.27 -6.02 -1.59
CA ARG A 101 23.36 -5.10 -1.26
C ARG A 101 23.95 -4.35 -2.49
N GLU A 102 23.66 -4.78 -3.72
CA GLU A 102 24.06 -4.06 -4.93
C GLU A 102 23.34 -2.70 -5.06
N LEU A 103 22.19 -2.55 -4.40
CA LEU A 103 21.45 -1.30 -4.38
C LEU A 103 21.96 -0.27 -3.35
N ASP A 104 22.91 -0.63 -2.51
CA ASP A 104 23.41 0.25 -1.45
C ASP A 104 24.14 1.49 -2.00
N ASP A 105 24.81 1.33 -3.13
CA ASP A 105 25.56 2.42 -3.79
C ASP A 105 24.67 3.27 -4.72
N VAL A 106 23.40 2.86 -4.92
CA VAL A 106 22.44 3.62 -5.72
C VAL A 106 21.88 4.77 -4.88
N SER A 107 22.07 6.00 -5.36
CA SER A 107 21.62 7.18 -4.66
C SER A 107 20.11 7.42 -4.85
N HIS A 108 19.33 7.00 -3.87
CA HIS A 108 17.93 7.36 -3.74
C HIS A 108 17.79 8.47 -2.68
N ARG A 109 17.30 9.64 -3.06
CA ARG A 109 17.43 10.86 -2.25
C ARG A 109 16.65 10.84 -0.94
N VAL A 110 15.48 10.21 -0.91
CA VAL A 110 14.59 10.22 0.27
C VAL A 110 14.64 8.88 0.99
N TRP A 111 14.51 7.79 0.24
CA TRP A 111 14.50 6.44 0.78
C TRP A 111 15.59 5.60 0.11
N ASN A 112 16.68 5.37 0.81
CA ASN A 112 17.82 4.59 0.31
C ASN A 112 17.83 3.16 0.86
N ASN A 113 18.52 2.25 0.17
CA ASN A 113 18.51 0.84 0.54
C ASN A 113 19.30 0.55 1.81
N HIS A 114 20.55 1.00 1.90
CA HIS A 114 21.51 0.60 2.94
C HIS A 114 21.14 1.03 4.37
N SER A 115 20.27 2.01 4.55
CA SER A 115 19.83 2.47 5.87
C SER A 115 18.31 2.46 6.01
N SER A 116 17.59 3.29 5.26
CA SER A 116 16.14 3.46 5.42
C SER A 116 15.35 2.19 5.15
N ASN A 117 15.63 1.53 4.02
CA ASN A 117 14.88 0.35 3.60
C ASN A 117 15.21 -0.87 4.47
N VAL A 118 16.49 -1.12 4.73
CA VAL A 118 16.92 -2.21 5.64
C VAL A 118 16.34 -1.99 7.04
N PHE A 119 16.43 -0.77 7.58
CA PHE A 119 15.86 -0.45 8.89
C PHE A 119 14.33 -0.63 8.91
N GLY A 120 13.65 -0.14 7.87
CA GLY A 120 12.18 -0.25 7.76
C GLY A 120 11.72 -1.71 7.75
N TRP A 121 12.30 -2.54 6.89
CA TRP A 121 11.96 -3.95 6.83
C TRP A 121 12.35 -4.71 8.09
N SER A 122 13.57 -4.50 8.62
CA SER A 122 14.00 -5.18 9.86
C SER A 122 13.10 -4.82 11.04
N SER A 123 12.72 -3.55 11.17
CA SER A 123 11.81 -3.08 12.22
C SER A 123 10.40 -3.68 12.07
N TYR A 124 9.89 -3.72 10.84
CA TYR A 124 8.56 -4.25 10.57
C TYR A 124 8.49 -5.77 10.75
N LEU A 125 9.47 -6.51 10.22
CA LEU A 125 9.48 -7.97 10.31
C LEU A 125 9.95 -8.50 11.67
N GLY A 126 10.68 -7.69 12.46
CA GLY A 126 11.37 -8.13 13.68
C GLY A 126 12.55 -9.06 13.42
N GLN A 127 13.05 -9.08 12.17
CA GLN A 127 14.17 -9.90 11.70
C GLN A 127 14.83 -9.25 10.48
N ASP A 128 15.99 -9.76 10.07
CA ASP A 128 16.65 -9.30 8.84
C ASP A 128 15.81 -9.60 7.60
N PRO A 129 15.77 -8.67 6.60
CA PRO A 129 15.05 -8.87 5.36
C PRO A 129 15.67 -9.96 4.48
N GLY A 130 14.88 -10.55 3.60
CA GLY A 130 15.32 -11.61 2.66
C GLY A 130 15.20 -13.03 3.18
N GLY A 131 14.95 -13.24 4.48
CA GLY A 131 14.73 -14.55 5.10
C GLY A 131 13.34 -15.14 4.85
N GLU A 132 12.96 -16.16 5.63
CA GLU A 132 11.59 -16.67 5.65
C GLU A 132 10.64 -15.63 6.22
N VAL A 133 9.44 -15.54 5.66
CA VAL A 133 8.44 -14.55 6.06
C VAL A 133 7.09 -15.21 6.34
N GLN A 134 6.34 -14.61 7.26
CA GLN A 134 4.98 -15.05 7.54
C GLN A 134 4.02 -14.60 6.40
N PRO A 135 2.90 -15.31 6.19
CA PRO A 135 1.87 -14.87 5.24
C PRO A 135 1.44 -13.42 5.50
N TYR A 136 1.23 -12.66 4.44
CA TYR A 136 0.79 -11.24 4.43
C TYR A 136 1.81 -10.20 4.92
N SER A 137 2.97 -10.62 5.46
CA SER A 137 4.00 -9.66 5.91
C SER A 137 4.74 -9.01 4.74
N VAL A 138 4.92 -9.72 3.65
CA VAL A 138 5.62 -9.26 2.44
C VAL A 138 4.73 -9.55 1.23
N PRO A 139 3.82 -8.65 0.88
CA PRO A 139 2.78 -8.91 -0.13
C PRO A 139 3.34 -9.20 -1.52
N GLY A 140 4.51 -8.67 -1.87
CA GLY A 140 5.19 -8.96 -3.13
C GLY A 140 5.66 -10.41 -3.28
N ARG A 141 5.77 -11.17 -2.18
CA ARG A 141 6.16 -12.59 -2.24
C ARG A 141 4.99 -13.56 -2.43
N ARG A 142 3.74 -13.09 -2.35
CA ARG A 142 2.57 -13.93 -2.60
C ARG A 142 2.56 -14.41 -4.05
N GLU A 143 2.42 -15.71 -4.28
CA GLU A 143 2.44 -16.30 -5.62
C GLU A 143 1.10 -16.16 -6.33
N ASP A 144 0.00 -16.53 -5.69
CA ASP A 144 -1.35 -16.46 -6.26
C ASP A 144 -2.01 -15.12 -5.93
N LEU A 145 -2.14 -14.27 -6.95
CA LEU A 145 -2.79 -12.96 -6.87
C LEU A 145 -4.19 -12.94 -7.48
N LYS A 146 -4.67 -14.10 -7.95
CA LYS A 146 -5.98 -14.21 -8.60
C LYS A 146 -7.10 -13.82 -7.65
N GLY A 147 -8.06 -13.04 -8.16
CA GLY A 147 -9.27 -12.66 -7.44
C GLY A 147 -9.06 -11.50 -6.44
N LEU A 148 -7.86 -10.95 -6.34
CA LEU A 148 -7.67 -9.70 -5.61
C LEU A 148 -8.45 -8.55 -6.26
N PRO A 149 -8.84 -7.52 -5.49
CA PRO A 149 -9.66 -6.43 -6.02
C PRO A 149 -8.91 -5.57 -7.04
N PRO A 150 -9.62 -4.79 -7.86
CA PRO A 150 -9.04 -3.78 -8.73
C PRO A 150 -8.00 -2.94 -7.99
N THR A 151 -6.84 -2.73 -8.61
CA THR A 151 -5.67 -2.14 -7.95
C THR A 151 -5.16 -0.93 -8.70
N TRP A 152 -4.88 0.14 -7.95
CA TRP A 152 -4.08 1.26 -8.43
C TRP A 152 -2.70 1.23 -7.76
N ILE A 153 -1.65 1.34 -8.58
CA ILE A 153 -0.27 1.47 -8.10
C ILE A 153 0.36 2.67 -8.81
N GLY A 154 0.89 3.61 -8.06
CA GLY A 154 1.60 4.76 -8.61
C GLY A 154 2.95 4.95 -7.95
N ILE A 155 3.97 5.24 -8.78
CA ILE A 155 5.37 5.30 -8.35
C ILE A 155 6.15 6.35 -9.15
N GLY A 156 7.18 6.92 -8.55
CA GLY A 156 8.13 7.77 -9.25
C GLY A 156 9.27 6.97 -9.87
N THR A 157 9.74 7.34 -11.08
CA THR A 157 10.80 6.59 -11.75
C THR A 157 12.19 6.73 -11.11
N ALA A 158 12.36 7.61 -10.12
CA ALA A 158 13.56 7.74 -9.31
C ALA A 158 13.37 7.22 -7.86
N ASP A 159 12.36 6.39 -7.65
CA ASP A 159 12.08 5.74 -6.37
C ASP A 159 12.80 4.39 -6.27
N LEU A 160 13.23 4.02 -5.06
CA LEU A 160 13.85 2.71 -4.78
C LEU A 160 12.90 1.54 -5.08
N PHE A 161 11.59 1.73 -4.89
CA PHE A 161 10.58 0.68 -5.03
C PHE A 161 10.07 0.48 -6.46
N LEU A 162 10.63 1.21 -7.45
CA LEU A 162 10.13 1.17 -8.83
C LEU A 162 10.03 -0.24 -9.40
N ASP A 163 11.06 -1.06 -9.25
CA ASP A 163 11.12 -2.38 -9.88
C ASP A 163 10.21 -3.38 -9.18
N GLU A 164 10.09 -3.33 -7.84
CA GLU A 164 9.17 -4.20 -7.10
C GLU A 164 7.70 -3.84 -7.37
N ASP A 165 7.38 -2.55 -7.49
CA ASP A 165 6.04 -2.07 -7.81
C ASP A 165 5.63 -2.46 -9.23
N ARG A 166 6.54 -2.32 -10.19
CA ARG A 166 6.34 -2.72 -11.59
C ARG A 166 6.10 -4.23 -11.70
N GLU A 167 6.91 -5.02 -11.01
CA GLU A 167 6.77 -6.48 -11.01
C GLU A 167 5.46 -6.92 -10.36
N TYR A 168 5.09 -6.31 -9.24
CA TYR A 168 3.83 -6.64 -8.57
C TYR A 168 2.61 -6.24 -9.41
N ALA A 169 2.61 -5.07 -10.04
CA ALA A 169 1.57 -4.63 -10.97
C ALA A 169 1.40 -5.61 -12.13
N LYS A 170 2.52 -6.00 -12.76
CA LYS A 170 2.51 -6.98 -13.85
C LYS A 170 1.93 -8.34 -13.40
N ARG A 171 2.32 -8.83 -12.24
CA ARG A 171 1.82 -10.12 -11.71
C ARG A 171 0.33 -10.08 -11.38
N LEU A 172 -0.19 -8.93 -10.92
CA LEU A 172 -1.62 -8.72 -10.74
C LEU A 172 -2.35 -8.80 -12.09
N GLU A 173 -1.86 -8.11 -13.13
CA GLU A 173 -2.43 -8.16 -14.49
C GLU A 173 -2.39 -9.58 -15.06
N ASP A 174 -1.26 -10.28 -14.96
CA ASP A 174 -1.10 -11.67 -15.41
C ASP A 174 -2.06 -12.63 -14.67
N SER A 175 -2.46 -12.28 -13.45
CA SER A 175 -3.46 -13.01 -12.64
C SER A 175 -4.91 -12.64 -12.95
N GLY A 176 -5.14 -11.72 -13.88
CA GLY A 176 -6.47 -11.26 -14.32
C GLY A 176 -7.09 -10.20 -13.42
N VAL A 177 -6.30 -9.53 -12.57
CA VAL A 177 -6.73 -8.38 -11.77
C VAL A 177 -6.72 -7.12 -12.63
N GLU A 178 -7.73 -6.28 -12.51
CA GLU A 178 -7.74 -4.95 -13.14
C GLU A 178 -6.72 -4.05 -12.45
N VAL A 179 -5.70 -3.57 -13.19
CA VAL A 179 -4.63 -2.71 -12.66
C VAL A 179 -4.59 -1.37 -13.38
N SER A 180 -4.47 -0.31 -12.59
CA SER A 180 -4.12 1.03 -13.04
C SER A 180 -2.71 1.34 -12.54
N TYR A 181 -1.69 1.14 -13.38
CA TYR A 181 -0.30 1.38 -13.03
C TYR A 181 0.19 2.71 -13.61
N VAL A 182 0.80 3.55 -12.76
CA VAL A 182 1.24 4.91 -13.12
C VAL A 182 2.70 5.12 -12.72
N GLU A 183 3.56 5.36 -13.71
CA GLU A 183 4.94 5.81 -13.48
C GLU A 183 5.06 7.31 -13.72
N VAL A 184 5.64 8.03 -12.75
CA VAL A 184 5.86 9.47 -12.84
C VAL A 184 7.33 9.76 -13.08
N ALA A 185 7.65 10.27 -14.27
CA ALA A 185 9.03 10.52 -14.70
C ALA A 185 9.75 11.49 -13.75
N GLY A 186 10.89 11.05 -13.19
CA GLY A 186 11.73 11.83 -12.27
C GLY A 186 11.15 11.97 -10.85
N GLY A 187 9.98 11.39 -10.54
CA GLY A 187 9.44 11.34 -9.19
C GLY A 187 10.37 10.55 -8.27
N ILE A 188 10.74 11.15 -7.14
CA ILE A 188 11.45 10.49 -6.04
C ILE A 188 10.43 9.96 -5.03
N HIS A 189 10.84 9.15 -4.06
CA HIS A 189 9.95 8.72 -2.98
C HIS A 189 9.24 9.91 -2.30
N ALA A 190 7.92 9.84 -2.12
CA ALA A 190 7.09 10.90 -1.53
C ALA A 190 7.09 12.25 -2.29
N PHE A 191 7.29 12.25 -3.62
CA PHE A 191 7.33 13.47 -4.44
C PHE A 191 6.02 14.26 -4.42
N ASP A 192 4.91 13.61 -4.16
CA ASP A 192 3.56 14.18 -4.08
C ASP A 192 3.33 15.02 -2.81
N GLY A 193 4.21 14.89 -1.81
CA GLY A 193 4.25 15.78 -0.65
C GLY A 193 4.68 17.21 -0.98
N ALA A 194 5.32 17.44 -2.14
CA ALA A 194 5.68 18.75 -2.63
C ALA A 194 4.52 19.37 -3.44
N GLN A 195 4.30 20.69 -3.29
CA GLN A 195 3.27 21.42 -4.04
C GLN A 195 3.73 21.73 -5.48
N THR A 196 4.08 20.69 -6.22
CA THR A 196 4.45 20.75 -7.64
C THR A 196 3.27 20.30 -8.50
N GLN A 197 3.27 20.70 -9.79
CA GLN A 197 2.24 20.22 -10.72
C GLN A 197 2.23 18.70 -10.81
N MET A 198 3.41 18.08 -10.84
CA MET A 198 3.58 16.63 -10.82
C MET A 198 2.88 15.96 -9.62
N GLY A 199 3.07 16.49 -8.42
CA GLY A 199 2.42 15.97 -7.21
C GLY A 199 0.91 16.18 -7.24
N ILE A 200 0.45 17.34 -7.71
CA ILE A 200 -0.99 17.66 -7.84
C ILE A 200 -1.67 16.69 -8.82
N ASP A 201 -1.07 16.49 -10.00
CA ASP A 201 -1.62 15.59 -11.03
C ASP A 201 -1.65 14.14 -10.52
N PHE A 202 -0.61 13.71 -9.81
CA PHE A 202 -0.55 12.37 -9.23
C PHE A 202 -1.63 12.12 -8.17
N VAL A 203 -1.88 13.08 -7.29
CA VAL A 203 -2.97 13.01 -6.31
C VAL A 203 -4.34 13.04 -6.98
N GLN A 204 -4.47 13.77 -8.09
CA GLN A 204 -5.72 13.79 -8.86
C GLN A 204 -6.05 12.41 -9.46
N LEU A 205 -5.07 11.68 -10.02
CA LEU A 205 -5.26 10.31 -10.52
C LEU A 205 -5.71 9.35 -9.42
N GLN A 206 -5.17 9.47 -8.22
CA GLN A 206 -5.61 8.69 -7.05
C GLN A 206 -7.08 8.94 -6.72
N ARG A 207 -7.51 10.21 -6.72
CA ARG A 207 -8.90 10.60 -6.46
C ARG A 207 -9.87 10.09 -7.53
N GLU A 208 -9.46 10.14 -8.79
CA GLU A 208 -10.24 9.61 -9.91
C GLU A 208 -10.45 8.11 -9.75
N PHE A 209 -9.39 7.38 -9.39
CA PHE A 209 -9.50 5.95 -9.10
C PHE A 209 -10.44 5.67 -7.93
N ILE A 210 -10.28 6.34 -6.79
CA ILE A 210 -11.18 6.16 -5.64
C ILE A 210 -12.64 6.39 -6.06
N ASN A 211 -12.92 7.51 -6.76
CA ASN A 211 -14.27 7.86 -7.21
C ASN A 211 -14.94 6.79 -8.09
N LYS A 212 -14.16 6.02 -8.85
CA LYS A 212 -14.67 4.94 -9.70
C LYS A 212 -15.33 3.82 -8.89
N TYR A 213 -14.87 3.57 -7.67
CA TYR A 213 -15.29 2.42 -6.87
C TYR A 213 -16.19 2.76 -5.68
N ILE A 214 -16.34 4.03 -5.34
CA ILE A 214 -17.18 4.47 -4.22
C ILE A 214 -18.52 5.10 -4.63
N LYS A 215 -18.67 5.43 -5.91
CA LYS A 215 -19.93 5.99 -6.48
C LYS A 215 -20.89 4.93 -7.04
#